data_2f2b1c67433ff5db965888c7b1b539de
#
_entry.id   2f2b1c67433ff5db965888c7b1b539de
#
_cell.length_a   1.000
_cell.length_b   1.000
_cell.length_c   1.000
_cell.angle_alpha   90.00
_cell.angle_beta   90.00
_cell.angle_gamma   90.00
#
_symmetry.space_group_name_H-M   'P 1'
#
loop_
_entity.id
_entity.type
_entity.pdbx_description
1 polymer ?
#
loop_
_entity_poly.entity_id
_entity_poly.type
_entity_poly.pdbx_seq_one_letter_code
_entity_poly.pdbx_strand_id
1 'polypeptide(L)'
;LTRALTIAAIGVTAGFSLSVAEARAETPVKFTLDWKFEGPAAGFLLALDKGYFKAEGLDVTIDSGNGSVEAIPRVATGAYQMGFGDINSVMKFLDEDPSQKIKAIYMVYERPTFAVVGRKSLGVTGDPKSLEGKKLGAPPPDGAFAQWPAFKQVAGLDDSKIKIESIGFPVREPMLAKGDVDAVFGFAFSVILNLKKQGIADDDISTILMAEHGLNLYGNAVLVNTDFAEKNPDAVKGFLKALAKGFADSVKNPEEGVAAVLKRNETLDSAIELERLNMANSMNIRTPYVVENGMGGVDPARLAASLETLKVSMGLKGNVKAEQVFDATYLPAKEERMLP
;
A
#
# COMPACT_ATOMS: atom_id res chain seq x y z
N LEU A 1 63.09 -0.11 -72.98
CA LEU A 1 61.65 0.25 -72.97
C LEU A 1 60.97 -0.69 -72.00
N THR A 2 60.83 -0.32 -70.71
CA THR A 2 60.14 -1.10 -69.71
C THR A 2 59.20 -0.15 -68.95
N ARG A 3 57.90 -0.31 -69.10
CA ARG A 3 56.84 0.46 -68.42
C ARG A 3 56.53 -0.19 -67.05
N ALA A 4 56.71 0.57 -65.96
CA ALA A 4 56.25 0.18 -64.62
C ALA A 4 54.81 0.55 -64.41
N LEU A 5 53.99 -0.40 -64.04
CA LEU A 5 52.60 -0.19 -63.56
C LEU A 5 52.65 0.03 -62.06
N THR A 6 52.14 1.20 -61.62
CA THR A 6 51.94 1.50 -60.22
C THR A 6 50.47 1.15 -59.87
N ILE A 7 50.28 0.17 -58.99
CA ILE A 7 48.95 -0.18 -58.44
C ILE A 7 48.75 0.63 -57.15
N ALA A 8 47.78 1.55 -57.17
CA ALA A 8 47.35 2.27 -55.95
C ALA A 8 46.31 1.41 -55.22
N ALA A 9 46.66 0.97 -54.01
CA ALA A 9 45.76 0.29 -53.10
C ALA A 9 44.98 1.35 -52.30
N ILE A 10 43.67 1.47 -52.54
CA ILE A 10 42.76 2.29 -51.72
C ILE A 10 42.32 1.43 -50.53
N GLY A 11 42.89 1.72 -49.37
CA GLY A 11 42.47 1.14 -48.08
C GLY A 11 41.18 1.83 -47.57
N VAL A 12 40.06 1.14 -47.64
CA VAL A 12 38.80 1.56 -46.99
C VAL A 12 38.85 1.12 -45.53
N THR A 13 39.20 2.03 -44.63
CA THR A 13 39.04 1.84 -43.18
C THR A 13 37.57 2.08 -42.78
N ALA A 14 36.80 1.02 -42.68
CA ALA A 14 35.49 1.07 -42.06
C ALA A 14 35.63 1.32 -40.53
N GLY A 15 35.47 2.55 -40.12
CA GLY A 15 35.43 2.92 -38.70
C GLY A 15 34.17 2.31 -38.05
N PHE A 16 34.31 1.23 -37.30
CA PHE A 16 33.29 0.75 -36.38
C PHE A 16 33.26 1.70 -35.19
N SER A 17 32.29 2.64 -35.15
CA SER A 17 31.98 3.42 -33.97
C SER A 17 31.26 2.50 -32.99
N LEU A 18 31.98 1.90 -32.06
CA LEU A 18 31.42 1.27 -30.87
C LEU A 18 30.77 2.39 -30.03
N SER A 19 29.46 2.55 -30.14
CA SER A 19 28.70 3.33 -29.18
C SER A 19 28.79 2.60 -27.84
N VAL A 20 29.73 3.02 -27.00
CA VAL A 20 29.71 2.62 -25.58
C VAL A 20 28.48 3.29 -24.99
N ALA A 21 27.42 2.52 -24.81
CA ALA A 21 26.32 2.96 -23.97
C ALA A 21 26.93 3.17 -22.57
N GLU A 22 27.05 4.43 -22.14
CA GLU A 22 27.37 4.74 -20.75
C GLU A 22 26.35 4.02 -19.89
N ALA A 23 26.80 3.05 -19.10
CA ALA A 23 25.99 2.41 -18.08
C ALA A 23 25.61 3.52 -17.07
N ARG A 24 24.43 4.09 -17.24
CA ARG A 24 23.88 5.07 -16.31
C ARG A 24 23.77 4.37 -14.95
N ALA A 25 24.40 4.92 -13.92
CA ALA A 25 24.29 4.37 -12.57
C ALA A 25 22.82 4.29 -12.17
N GLU A 26 22.41 3.14 -11.65
CA GLU A 26 21.02 2.94 -11.18
C GLU A 26 20.71 3.93 -10.04
N THR A 27 19.52 4.51 -10.06
CA THR A 27 19.07 5.43 -9.00
C THR A 27 18.65 4.60 -7.78
N PRO A 28 19.29 4.77 -6.60
CA PRO A 28 18.92 4.03 -5.40
C PRO A 28 17.58 4.51 -4.85
N VAL A 29 16.67 3.57 -4.52
CA VAL A 29 15.38 3.84 -3.93
C VAL A 29 15.16 2.88 -2.76
N LYS A 30 15.14 3.41 -1.54
CA LYS A 30 14.67 2.67 -0.37
C LYS A 30 13.16 2.85 -0.25
N PHE A 31 12.46 1.72 -0.23
CA PHE A 31 11.01 1.67 -0.12
C PHE A 31 10.61 0.98 1.19
N THR A 32 9.75 1.57 2.00
CA THR A 32 9.17 0.93 3.18
C THR A 32 7.73 0.51 2.91
N LEU A 33 7.41 -0.76 3.17
CA LEU A 33 6.02 -1.16 3.33
C LEU A 33 5.46 -0.62 4.66
N ASP A 34 4.16 -0.65 4.79
CA ASP A 34 3.47 -0.38 6.06
C ASP A 34 3.32 -1.64 6.92
N TRP A 35 3.56 -2.82 6.34
CA TRP A 35 3.36 -4.10 6.99
C TRP A 35 4.45 -5.11 6.65
N LYS A 36 4.30 -6.29 7.19
CA LYS A 36 5.18 -7.45 6.97
C LYS A 36 5.12 -7.95 5.53
N PHE A 37 6.08 -8.78 5.15
CA PHE A 37 6.02 -9.55 3.90
C PHE A 37 4.97 -10.65 4.05
N GLU A 38 3.75 -10.33 3.67
CA GLU A 38 2.58 -11.21 3.60
C GLU A 38 1.97 -11.11 2.19
N GLY A 39 0.98 -11.93 1.86
CA GLY A 39 0.37 -12.01 0.52
C GLY A 39 0.17 -10.66 -0.20
N PRO A 40 -0.41 -9.63 0.44
CA PRO A 40 -0.64 -8.34 -0.20
C PRO A 40 0.62 -7.58 -0.65
N ALA A 41 1.81 -7.96 -0.16
CA ALA A 41 3.08 -7.40 -0.63
C ALA A 41 3.53 -7.97 -2.00
N ALA A 42 2.84 -8.98 -2.54
CA ALA A 42 3.25 -9.72 -3.74
C ALA A 42 3.54 -8.81 -4.94
N GLY A 43 2.70 -7.80 -5.22
CA GLY A 43 2.92 -6.91 -6.36
C GLY A 43 4.23 -6.14 -6.30
N PHE A 44 4.61 -5.67 -5.10
CA PHE A 44 5.90 -4.99 -4.86
C PHE A 44 7.08 -5.95 -5.03
N LEU A 45 6.95 -7.15 -4.47
CA LEU A 45 8.02 -8.15 -4.47
C LEU A 45 8.24 -8.79 -5.85
N LEU A 46 7.17 -9.00 -6.63
CA LEU A 46 7.28 -9.44 -8.02
C LEU A 46 7.95 -8.39 -8.89
N ALA A 47 7.63 -7.10 -8.73
CA ALA A 47 8.30 -6.05 -9.47
C ALA A 47 9.82 -6.05 -9.21
N LEU A 48 10.22 -6.33 -7.97
CA LEU A 48 11.62 -6.47 -7.59
C LEU A 48 12.26 -7.74 -8.17
N ASP A 49 11.64 -8.91 -7.94
CA ASP A 49 12.20 -10.21 -8.31
C ASP A 49 12.31 -10.43 -9.83
N LYS A 50 11.35 -9.86 -10.60
CA LYS A 50 11.36 -9.89 -12.06
C LYS A 50 12.27 -8.83 -12.69
N GLY A 51 12.93 -8.00 -11.86
CA GLY A 51 13.84 -6.97 -12.32
C GLY A 51 13.17 -5.79 -13.03
N TYR A 52 11.85 -5.58 -12.80
CA TYR A 52 11.13 -4.48 -13.45
C TYR A 52 11.65 -3.11 -13.02
N PHE A 53 12.00 -2.94 -11.75
CA PHE A 53 12.66 -1.72 -11.26
C PHE A 53 14.04 -1.51 -11.92
N LYS A 54 14.83 -2.58 -12.03
CA LYS A 54 16.14 -2.53 -12.68
C LYS A 54 16.04 -2.15 -14.15
N ALA A 55 15.01 -2.64 -14.86
CA ALA A 55 14.75 -2.27 -16.25
C ALA A 55 14.43 -0.78 -16.44
N GLU A 56 13.93 -0.10 -15.40
CA GLU A 56 13.70 1.35 -15.36
C GLU A 56 14.93 2.13 -14.78
N GLY A 57 16.08 1.47 -14.60
CA GLY A 57 17.31 2.09 -14.08
C GLY A 57 17.29 2.38 -12.58
N LEU A 58 16.59 1.56 -11.81
CA LEU A 58 16.42 1.73 -10.37
C LEU A 58 17.04 0.57 -9.58
N ASP A 59 17.80 0.91 -8.54
CA ASP A 59 18.26 -0.03 -7.51
C ASP A 59 17.32 0.09 -6.29
N VAL A 60 16.31 -0.80 -6.24
CA VAL A 60 15.26 -0.74 -5.23
C VAL A 60 15.50 -1.74 -4.11
N THR A 61 15.46 -1.25 -2.87
CA THR A 61 15.36 -2.09 -1.67
C THR A 61 14.00 -1.91 -1.04
N ILE A 62 13.37 -3.01 -0.61
CA ILE A 62 12.03 -2.99 0.02
C ILE A 62 12.16 -3.55 1.42
N ASP A 63 11.80 -2.74 2.42
CA ASP A 63 11.75 -3.12 3.82
C ASP A 63 10.30 -3.27 4.30
N SER A 64 10.08 -4.19 5.25
CA SER A 64 8.80 -4.32 5.92
C SER A 64 8.56 -3.15 6.88
N GLY A 65 7.27 -2.91 7.21
CA GLY A 65 6.83 -1.88 8.13
C GLY A 65 6.12 -2.45 9.37
N ASN A 66 5.66 -1.54 10.20
CA ASN A 66 4.95 -1.84 11.43
C ASN A 66 3.77 -0.88 11.65
N GLY A 67 2.95 -0.74 10.60
CA GLY A 67 1.77 0.13 10.55
C GLY A 67 1.95 1.38 9.69
N SER A 68 0.87 1.83 9.06
CA SER A 68 0.87 2.98 8.15
C SER A 68 1.31 4.27 8.85
N VAL A 69 0.90 4.47 10.11
CA VAL A 69 1.25 5.68 10.90
C VAL A 69 2.76 5.76 11.16
N GLU A 70 3.46 4.62 11.23
CA GLU A 70 4.91 4.58 11.35
C GLU A 70 5.64 4.78 10.01
N ALA A 71 5.09 4.26 8.91
CA ALA A 71 5.70 4.37 7.58
C ALA A 71 5.73 5.81 7.05
N ILE A 72 4.69 6.61 7.34
CA ILE A 72 4.54 7.99 6.85
C ILE A 72 5.72 8.89 7.25
N PRO A 73 6.10 9.04 8.53
CA PRO A 73 7.23 9.90 8.91
C PRO A 73 8.58 9.39 8.38
N ARG A 74 8.75 8.09 8.14
CA ARG A 74 9.95 7.53 7.52
C ARG A 74 10.16 8.09 6.10
N VAL A 75 9.06 8.24 5.34
CA VAL A 75 9.10 8.84 4.00
C VAL A 75 9.25 10.35 4.09
N ALA A 76 8.48 11.02 4.94
CA ALA A 76 8.49 12.48 5.09
C ALA A 76 9.88 13.02 5.46
N THR A 77 10.62 12.31 6.31
CA THR A 77 11.99 12.69 6.71
C THR A 77 13.06 12.36 5.66
N GLY A 78 12.72 11.61 4.59
CA GLY A 78 13.68 11.15 3.58
C GLY A 78 14.53 9.95 4.00
N ALA A 79 14.26 9.33 5.16
CA ALA A 79 14.90 8.07 5.55
C ALA A 79 14.61 6.95 4.54
N TYR A 80 13.43 7.01 3.92
CA TYR A 80 13.02 6.26 2.74
C TYR A 80 12.59 7.22 1.65
N GLN A 81 13.01 6.99 0.41
CA GLN A 81 12.63 7.81 -0.74
C GLN A 81 11.15 7.67 -1.06
N MET A 82 10.64 6.46 -0.91
CA MET A 82 9.26 6.12 -1.17
C MET A 82 8.75 5.10 -0.13
N GLY A 83 7.44 4.94 -0.04
CA GLY A 83 6.85 3.97 0.88
C GLY A 83 5.40 3.67 0.56
N PHE A 84 4.77 2.89 1.42
CA PHE A 84 3.39 2.48 1.32
C PHE A 84 2.67 2.79 2.63
N GLY A 85 1.48 3.38 2.57
CA GLY A 85 0.73 3.73 3.77
C GLY A 85 -0.64 4.31 3.48
N ASP A 86 -1.45 4.42 4.51
CA ASP A 86 -2.82 4.94 4.46
C ASP A 86 -2.84 6.44 4.11
N ILE A 87 -3.55 6.78 3.02
CA ILE A 87 -3.66 8.16 2.55
C ILE A 87 -4.41 9.07 3.53
N ASN A 88 -5.33 8.52 4.32
CA ASN A 88 -6.09 9.31 5.29
C ASN A 88 -5.21 9.74 6.47
N SER A 89 -4.28 8.87 6.87
CA SER A 89 -3.24 9.22 7.84
C SER A 89 -2.25 10.25 7.28
N VAL A 90 -1.97 10.23 5.96
CA VAL A 90 -1.18 11.29 5.28
C VAL A 90 -1.94 12.61 5.32
N MET A 91 -3.26 12.63 5.05
CA MET A 91 -4.08 13.84 5.15
C MET A 91 -3.99 14.48 6.54
N LYS A 92 -4.13 13.66 7.59
CA LYS A 92 -3.99 14.13 8.98
C LYS A 92 -2.58 14.65 9.26
N PHE A 93 -1.55 13.92 8.85
CA PHE A 93 -0.16 14.29 9.05
C PHE A 93 0.19 15.64 8.40
N LEU A 94 -0.29 15.87 7.18
CA LEU A 94 -0.13 17.14 6.46
C LEU A 94 -0.99 18.26 7.04
N ASP A 95 -2.16 17.96 7.58
CA ASP A 95 -3.01 18.98 8.23
C ASP A 95 -2.42 19.48 9.56
N GLU A 96 -1.70 18.61 10.27
CA GLU A 96 -0.93 18.99 11.46
C GLU A 96 0.24 19.89 11.11
N ASP A 97 0.98 19.57 10.03
CA ASP A 97 2.10 20.36 9.51
C ASP A 97 2.19 20.27 7.97
N PRO A 98 1.65 21.28 7.22
CA PRO A 98 1.69 21.30 5.75
C PRO A 98 3.08 21.39 5.13
N SER A 99 4.13 21.66 5.91
CA SER A 99 5.51 21.75 5.43
C SER A 99 6.18 20.38 5.26
N GLN A 100 5.54 19.31 5.72
CA GLN A 100 6.04 17.95 5.64
C GLN A 100 6.28 17.51 4.17
N LYS A 101 7.38 16.84 3.94
CA LYS A 101 7.90 16.49 2.61
C LYS A 101 7.36 15.15 2.10
N ILE A 102 6.04 15.05 1.95
CA ILE A 102 5.39 13.80 1.55
C ILE A 102 4.16 14.06 0.67
N LYS A 103 3.94 13.18 -0.32
CA LYS A 103 2.71 13.07 -1.11
C LYS A 103 2.40 11.62 -1.44
N ALA A 104 1.13 11.30 -1.64
CA ALA A 104 0.68 10.08 -2.27
C ALA A 104 0.71 10.25 -3.80
N ILE A 105 1.15 9.21 -4.54
CA ILE A 105 1.34 9.28 -5.99
C ILE A 105 0.75 8.10 -6.76
N TYR A 106 0.30 7.03 -6.06
CA TYR A 106 -0.27 5.85 -6.70
C TYR A 106 -1.17 5.11 -5.71
N MET A 107 -2.47 5.08 -5.98
CA MET A 107 -3.45 4.40 -5.14
C MET A 107 -3.39 2.90 -5.38
N VAL A 108 -3.06 2.13 -4.34
CA VAL A 108 -3.00 0.66 -4.38
C VAL A 108 -4.29 0.05 -3.84
N TYR A 109 -4.71 0.47 -2.66
CA TYR A 109 -5.99 0.03 -2.09
C TYR A 109 -7.06 1.08 -2.38
N GLU A 110 -7.67 0.97 -3.56
CA GLU A 110 -8.73 1.87 -3.99
C GLU A 110 -9.92 1.83 -3.02
N ARG A 111 -10.23 0.65 -2.49
CA ARG A 111 -11.18 0.45 -1.42
C ARG A 111 -10.45 -0.06 -0.17
N PRO A 112 -10.55 0.62 0.99
CA PRO A 112 -9.87 0.16 2.19
C PRO A 112 -10.59 -1.03 2.82
N THR A 113 -9.84 -1.92 3.47
CA THR A 113 -10.37 -2.98 4.34
C THR A 113 -10.16 -2.67 5.81
N PHE A 114 -10.25 -1.40 6.19
CA PHE A 114 -10.27 -1.00 7.59
C PHE A 114 -11.44 -1.65 8.30
N ALA A 115 -11.16 -2.40 9.35
CA ALA A 115 -12.15 -3.18 10.04
C ALA A 115 -12.00 -3.14 11.56
N VAL A 116 -13.11 -3.40 12.23
CA VAL A 116 -13.13 -3.95 13.58
C VAL A 116 -13.54 -5.41 13.43
N VAL A 117 -12.67 -6.32 13.85
CA VAL A 117 -12.91 -7.76 13.78
C VAL A 117 -13.07 -8.29 15.19
N GLY A 118 -14.17 -8.98 15.45
CA GLY A 118 -14.50 -9.56 16.74
C GLY A 118 -14.95 -11.00 16.62
N ARG A 119 -15.47 -11.53 17.71
CA ARG A 119 -16.01 -12.90 17.76
C ARG A 119 -17.48 -12.88 18.14
N LYS A 120 -18.31 -13.66 17.40
CA LYS A 120 -19.74 -13.80 17.70
C LYS A 120 -19.98 -14.41 19.08
N SER A 121 -19.12 -15.36 19.48
CA SER A 121 -19.13 -15.95 20.82
C SER A 121 -18.85 -14.95 21.95
N LEU A 122 -18.21 -13.79 21.62
CA LEU A 122 -18.02 -12.66 22.54
C LEU A 122 -19.07 -11.56 22.36
N GLY A 123 -20.13 -11.82 21.58
CA GLY A 123 -21.25 -10.91 21.36
C GLY A 123 -20.96 -9.78 20.38
N VAL A 124 -19.93 -9.90 19.53
CA VAL A 124 -19.67 -8.96 18.44
C VAL A 124 -20.31 -9.49 17.17
N THR A 125 -21.16 -8.68 16.54
CA THR A 125 -21.81 -9.01 15.27
C THR A 125 -21.32 -8.12 14.14
N GLY A 126 -21.87 -8.28 12.93
CA GLY A 126 -21.61 -7.36 11.81
C GLY A 126 -22.18 -5.94 12.00
N ASP A 127 -23.04 -5.74 13.00
CA ASP A 127 -23.58 -4.42 13.33
C ASP A 127 -22.57 -3.65 14.21
N PRO A 128 -22.15 -2.42 13.82
CA PRO A 128 -21.30 -1.59 14.65
C PRO A 128 -21.82 -1.35 16.07
N LYS A 129 -23.12 -1.31 16.27
CA LYS A 129 -23.73 -1.14 17.60
C LYS A 129 -23.38 -2.25 18.58
N SER A 130 -23.04 -3.44 18.07
CA SER A 130 -22.56 -4.55 18.92
C SER A 130 -21.23 -4.27 19.63
N LEU A 131 -20.51 -3.21 19.24
CA LEU A 131 -19.28 -2.77 19.90
C LEU A 131 -19.54 -2.01 21.21
N GLU A 132 -20.75 -1.47 21.43
CA GLU A 132 -21.09 -0.79 22.68
C GLU A 132 -21.06 -1.79 23.84
N GLY A 133 -20.37 -1.44 24.92
CA GLY A 133 -20.12 -2.31 26.06
C GLY A 133 -18.91 -3.22 25.91
N LYS A 134 -18.19 -3.16 24.79
CA LYS A 134 -17.05 -4.04 24.49
C LYS A 134 -15.70 -3.40 24.75
N LYS A 135 -14.69 -4.28 24.90
CA LYS A 135 -13.28 -3.94 24.98
C LYS A 135 -12.61 -4.21 23.63
N LEU A 136 -12.06 -3.18 23.01
CA LEU A 136 -11.44 -3.25 21.69
C LEU A 136 -9.92 -3.10 21.81
N GLY A 137 -9.17 -4.07 21.29
CA GLY A 137 -7.72 -4.01 21.22
C GLY A 137 -7.25 -3.17 20.02
N ALA A 138 -6.45 -2.16 20.30
CA ALA A 138 -6.06 -1.15 19.32
C ALA A 138 -4.53 -0.96 19.29
N PRO A 139 -3.85 -1.43 18.22
CA PRO A 139 -2.44 -1.09 18.01
C PRO A 139 -2.31 0.37 17.57
N PRO A 140 -1.56 1.23 18.30
CA PRO A 140 -1.47 2.65 17.99
C PRO A 140 -1.00 3.00 16.57
N PRO A 141 -0.07 2.25 15.92
CA PRO A 141 0.37 2.55 14.56
C PRO A 141 -0.52 1.96 13.45
N ASP A 142 -1.64 1.30 13.81
CA ASP A 142 -2.55 0.65 12.86
C ASP A 142 -3.39 1.67 12.05
N GLY A 143 -3.39 1.51 10.71
CA GLY A 143 -4.15 2.41 9.83
C GLY A 143 -5.66 2.34 10.03
N ALA A 144 -6.22 1.17 10.38
CA ALA A 144 -7.65 1.05 10.69
C ALA A 144 -8.01 1.72 12.01
N PHE A 145 -7.15 1.57 13.05
CA PHE A 145 -7.38 2.27 14.31
C PHE A 145 -7.27 3.79 14.15
N ALA A 146 -6.39 4.28 13.27
CA ALA A 146 -6.29 5.71 12.98
C ALA A 146 -7.62 6.30 12.47
N GLN A 147 -8.50 5.49 11.86
CA GLN A 147 -9.82 5.92 11.39
C GLN A 147 -10.93 5.80 12.43
N TRP A 148 -10.65 5.28 13.62
CA TRP A 148 -11.66 5.10 14.67
C TRP A 148 -12.43 6.38 15.02
N PRO A 149 -11.80 7.57 15.18
CA PRO A 149 -12.54 8.80 15.47
C PRO A 149 -13.59 9.13 14.40
N ALA A 150 -13.27 8.89 13.12
CA ALA A 150 -14.22 9.08 12.03
C ALA A 150 -15.31 8.01 12.03
N PHE A 151 -14.92 6.74 12.19
CA PHE A 151 -15.85 5.62 12.12
C PHE A 151 -16.91 5.69 13.22
N LYS A 152 -16.53 5.92 14.48
CA LYS A 152 -17.48 6.01 15.58
C LYS A 152 -18.54 7.10 15.36
N GLN A 153 -18.16 8.23 14.77
CA GLN A 153 -19.07 9.33 14.46
C GLN A 153 -20.04 8.95 13.32
N VAL A 154 -19.53 8.41 12.21
CA VAL A 154 -20.34 8.03 11.05
C VAL A 154 -21.30 6.89 11.41
N ALA A 155 -20.84 5.89 12.17
CA ALA A 155 -21.65 4.78 12.65
C ALA A 155 -22.57 5.14 13.85
N GLY A 156 -22.49 6.37 14.36
CA GLY A 156 -23.32 6.86 15.46
C GLY A 156 -23.09 6.10 16.78
N LEU A 157 -21.86 5.66 17.06
CA LEU A 157 -21.53 4.89 18.25
C LEU A 157 -21.44 5.78 19.49
N ASP A 158 -21.94 5.27 20.61
CA ASP A 158 -21.72 5.85 21.95
C ASP A 158 -20.38 5.33 22.48
N ASP A 159 -19.29 6.07 22.20
CA ASP A 159 -17.93 5.67 22.56
C ASP A 159 -17.67 5.70 24.08
N SER A 160 -18.52 6.36 24.87
CA SER A 160 -18.44 6.30 26.33
C SER A 160 -18.67 4.90 26.90
N LYS A 161 -19.32 4.04 26.11
CA LYS A 161 -19.57 2.63 26.41
C LYS A 161 -18.50 1.68 25.89
N ILE A 162 -17.52 2.18 25.09
CA ILE A 162 -16.52 1.35 24.42
C ILE A 162 -15.18 1.55 25.11
N LYS A 163 -14.54 0.47 25.55
CA LYS A 163 -13.21 0.51 26.15
C LYS A 163 -12.16 0.23 25.09
N ILE A 164 -11.29 1.21 24.82
CA ILE A 164 -10.11 0.99 23.97
C ILE A 164 -8.94 0.56 24.85
N GLU A 165 -8.31 -0.57 24.48
CA GLU A 165 -7.12 -1.09 25.10
C GLU A 165 -5.94 -0.99 24.10
N SER A 166 -4.91 -0.22 24.45
CA SER A 166 -3.71 -0.10 23.63
C SER A 166 -2.91 -1.40 23.72
N ILE A 167 -2.75 -2.09 22.61
CA ILE A 167 -2.04 -3.36 22.52
C ILE A 167 -1.04 -3.34 21.37
N GLY A 168 -0.03 -4.22 21.42
CA GLY A 168 0.89 -4.39 20.30
C GLY A 168 0.37 -5.37 19.25
N PHE A 169 0.81 -5.25 17.99
CA PHE A 169 0.46 -6.19 16.93
C PHE A 169 0.76 -7.67 17.26
N PRO A 170 1.87 -8.04 17.94
CA PRO A 170 2.15 -9.46 18.23
C PRO A 170 1.12 -10.13 19.12
N VAL A 171 0.40 -9.39 19.94
CA VAL A 171 -0.60 -9.91 20.88
C VAL A 171 -2.04 -9.68 20.45
N ARG A 172 -2.27 -8.96 19.35
CA ARG A 172 -3.59 -8.54 18.88
C ARG A 172 -4.55 -9.72 18.69
N GLU A 173 -4.22 -10.63 17.80
CA GLU A 173 -5.05 -11.82 17.56
C GLU A 173 -5.02 -12.83 18.73
N PRO A 174 -3.90 -13.10 19.39
CA PRO A 174 -3.89 -13.91 20.61
C PRO A 174 -4.82 -13.43 21.72
N MET A 175 -4.90 -12.12 21.98
CA MET A 175 -5.82 -11.55 22.97
C MET A 175 -7.29 -11.73 22.56
N LEU A 176 -7.61 -11.52 21.27
CA LEU A 176 -8.96 -11.76 20.76
C LEU A 176 -9.32 -13.25 20.80
N ALA A 177 -8.40 -14.11 20.41
CA ALA A 177 -8.63 -15.56 20.45
C ALA A 177 -8.91 -16.08 21.86
N LYS A 178 -8.25 -15.51 22.89
CA LYS A 178 -8.47 -15.86 24.30
C LYS A 178 -9.71 -15.18 24.90
N GLY A 179 -10.22 -14.12 24.30
CA GLY A 179 -11.29 -13.28 24.86
C GLY A 179 -10.79 -12.25 25.88
N ASP A 180 -9.50 -11.93 25.88
CA ASP A 180 -8.94 -10.84 26.69
C ASP A 180 -9.40 -9.46 26.17
N VAL A 181 -9.75 -9.39 24.87
CA VAL A 181 -10.49 -8.33 24.21
C VAL A 181 -11.63 -8.93 23.38
N ASP A 182 -12.69 -8.18 23.14
CA ASP A 182 -13.89 -8.64 22.41
C ASP A 182 -13.76 -8.48 20.89
N ALA A 183 -12.99 -7.46 20.47
CA ALA A 183 -12.67 -7.18 19.08
C ALA A 183 -11.33 -6.44 18.96
N VAL A 184 -10.80 -6.36 17.74
CA VAL A 184 -9.53 -5.68 17.44
C VAL A 184 -9.64 -4.87 16.15
N PHE A 185 -8.84 -3.81 16.06
CA PHE A 185 -8.66 -3.06 14.82
C PHE A 185 -7.62 -3.72 13.92
N GLY A 186 -7.83 -3.61 12.61
CA GLY A 186 -6.88 -4.05 11.62
C GLY A 186 -7.44 -4.07 10.20
N PHE A 187 -6.64 -4.52 9.26
CA PHE A 187 -7.10 -4.82 7.91
C PHE A 187 -7.77 -6.19 7.92
N ALA A 188 -8.99 -6.29 7.37
CA ALA A 188 -9.84 -7.47 7.46
C ALA A 188 -9.09 -8.75 7.06
N PHE A 189 -8.41 -8.77 5.91
CA PHE A 189 -7.68 -9.94 5.43
C PHE A 189 -6.55 -10.39 6.37
N SER A 190 -5.90 -9.45 7.08
CA SER A 190 -4.85 -9.81 8.04
C SER A 190 -5.43 -10.42 9.32
N VAL A 191 -6.42 -9.74 9.92
CA VAL A 191 -6.98 -10.20 11.20
C VAL A 191 -7.72 -11.52 11.04
N ILE A 192 -8.58 -11.65 10.02
CA ILE A 192 -9.37 -12.86 9.76
C ILE A 192 -8.46 -14.08 9.62
N LEU A 193 -7.45 -14.00 8.75
CA LEU A 193 -6.59 -15.14 8.47
C LEU A 193 -5.65 -15.47 9.62
N ASN A 194 -5.23 -14.47 10.40
CA ASN A 194 -4.47 -14.72 11.62
C ASN A 194 -5.30 -15.39 12.72
N LEU A 195 -6.60 -15.08 12.82
CA LEU A 195 -7.52 -15.77 13.73
C LEU A 195 -7.76 -17.22 13.30
N LYS A 196 -8.00 -17.45 11.99
CA LYS A 196 -8.10 -18.82 11.43
C LYS A 196 -6.85 -19.65 11.76
N LYS A 197 -5.66 -19.07 11.59
CA LYS A 197 -4.40 -19.73 11.96
C LYS A 197 -4.30 -20.09 13.44
N GLN A 198 -5.02 -19.37 14.31
CA GLN A 198 -5.12 -19.66 15.73
C GLN A 198 -6.26 -20.64 16.09
N GLY A 199 -6.95 -21.20 15.09
CA GLY A 199 -8.01 -22.19 15.26
C GLY A 199 -9.38 -21.58 15.57
N ILE A 200 -9.58 -20.26 15.36
CA ILE A 200 -10.91 -19.66 15.46
C ILE A 200 -11.70 -20.02 14.21
N ALA A 201 -12.88 -20.59 14.40
CA ALA A 201 -13.77 -21.01 13.33
C ALA A 201 -14.32 -19.80 12.55
N ASP A 202 -14.50 -19.95 11.24
CA ASP A 202 -14.96 -18.88 10.35
C ASP A 202 -16.34 -18.33 10.76
N ASP A 203 -17.21 -19.19 11.23
CA ASP A 203 -18.55 -18.82 11.69
C ASP A 203 -18.56 -18.05 13.02
N ASP A 204 -17.48 -18.11 13.81
CA ASP A 204 -17.30 -17.28 15.02
C ASP A 204 -16.67 -15.92 14.72
N ILE A 205 -16.00 -15.75 13.59
CA ILE A 205 -15.41 -14.46 13.20
C ILE A 205 -16.50 -13.51 12.74
N SER A 206 -16.49 -12.31 13.28
CA SER A 206 -17.37 -11.21 12.89
C SER A 206 -16.54 -10.03 12.40
N THR A 207 -16.88 -9.51 11.22
CA THR A 207 -16.14 -8.41 10.60
C THR A 207 -17.06 -7.22 10.38
N ILE A 208 -16.65 -6.06 10.89
CA ILE A 208 -17.31 -4.77 10.67
C ILE A 208 -16.37 -3.97 9.76
N LEU A 209 -16.63 -3.98 8.44
CA LEU A 209 -15.91 -3.18 7.46
C LEU A 209 -16.39 -1.73 7.56
N MET A 210 -15.50 -0.81 7.91
CA MET A 210 -15.86 0.59 8.12
C MET A 210 -16.47 1.23 6.88
N ALA A 211 -16.01 0.83 5.67
CA ALA A 211 -16.54 1.31 4.41
C ALA A 211 -18.00 0.89 4.14
N GLU A 212 -18.46 -0.23 4.71
CA GLU A 212 -19.85 -0.70 4.56
C GLU A 212 -20.83 0.01 5.52
N HIS A 213 -20.27 0.71 6.49
CA HIS A 213 -21.03 1.47 7.48
C HIS A 213 -20.80 2.99 7.36
N GLY A 214 -20.64 3.47 6.13
CA GLY A 214 -20.65 4.89 5.79
C GLY A 214 -19.28 5.59 5.75
N LEU A 215 -18.18 4.94 6.14
CA LEU A 215 -16.85 5.53 6.06
C LEU A 215 -16.21 5.26 4.69
N ASN A 216 -16.67 5.99 3.67
CA ASN A 216 -16.21 5.81 2.29
C ASN A 216 -14.90 6.56 2.02
N LEU A 217 -13.79 6.01 2.48
CA LEU A 217 -12.44 6.55 2.30
C LEU A 217 -11.70 5.79 1.20
N TYR A 218 -10.51 6.28 0.84
CA TYR A 218 -9.47 5.51 0.16
C TYR A 218 -8.62 4.74 1.18
N GLY A 219 -7.87 3.73 0.70
CA GLY A 219 -6.94 2.96 1.52
C GLY A 219 -5.50 3.41 1.36
N ASN A 220 -4.60 2.43 1.19
CA ASN A 220 -3.16 2.68 1.13
C ASN A 220 -2.69 3.05 -0.28
N ALA A 221 -1.78 4.01 -0.32
CA ALA A 221 -1.15 4.52 -1.53
C ALA A 221 0.39 4.39 -1.44
N VAL A 222 1.04 4.42 -2.59
CA VAL A 222 2.47 4.69 -2.67
C VAL A 222 2.70 6.16 -2.32
N LEU A 223 3.61 6.37 -1.40
CA LEU A 223 4.02 7.66 -0.88
C LEU A 223 5.42 7.99 -1.39
N VAL A 224 5.70 9.26 -1.60
CA VAL A 224 7.02 9.74 -2.03
C VAL A 224 7.45 10.92 -1.18
N ASN A 225 8.76 10.97 -0.87
CA ASN A 225 9.38 12.18 -0.35
C ASN A 225 9.44 13.23 -1.46
N THR A 226 8.90 14.42 -1.23
CA THR A 226 8.77 15.45 -2.28
C THR A 226 10.11 15.98 -2.76
N ASP A 227 11.12 16.10 -1.90
CA ASP A 227 12.47 16.52 -2.30
C ASP A 227 13.15 15.47 -3.20
N PHE A 228 12.87 14.18 -2.97
CA PHE A 228 13.33 13.11 -3.85
C PHE A 228 12.62 13.16 -5.21
N ALA A 229 11.29 13.33 -5.20
CA ALA A 229 10.49 13.37 -6.42
C ALA A 229 10.86 14.56 -7.33
N GLU A 230 11.10 15.73 -6.76
CA GLU A 230 11.53 16.92 -7.50
C GLU A 230 12.90 16.72 -8.16
N LYS A 231 13.83 16.06 -7.48
CA LYS A 231 15.18 15.81 -8.01
C LYS A 231 15.25 14.65 -9.00
N ASN A 232 14.32 13.69 -8.89
CA ASN A 232 14.34 12.43 -9.63
C ASN A 232 12.98 12.07 -10.23
N PRO A 233 12.32 12.96 -10.99
CA PRO A 233 10.95 12.72 -11.48
C PRO A 233 10.85 11.48 -12.39
N ASP A 234 11.89 11.21 -13.20
CA ASP A 234 11.92 10.04 -14.08
C ASP A 234 12.06 8.73 -13.27
N ALA A 235 12.82 8.75 -12.18
CA ALA A 235 12.94 7.60 -11.29
C ALA A 235 11.58 7.26 -10.62
N VAL A 236 10.81 8.29 -10.21
CA VAL A 236 9.47 8.10 -9.65
C VAL A 236 8.52 7.50 -10.70
N LYS A 237 8.51 8.03 -11.93
CA LYS A 237 7.70 7.47 -13.03
C LYS A 237 8.09 6.03 -13.35
N GLY A 238 9.39 5.76 -13.47
CA GLY A 238 9.91 4.41 -13.71
C GLY A 238 9.52 3.43 -12.60
N PHE A 239 9.58 3.88 -11.33
CA PHE A 239 9.13 3.08 -10.19
C PHE A 239 7.66 2.69 -10.32
N LEU A 240 6.76 3.64 -10.60
CA LEU A 240 5.34 3.36 -10.73
C LEU A 240 5.00 2.48 -11.94
N LYS A 241 5.73 2.62 -13.05
CA LYS A 241 5.59 1.76 -14.22
C LYS A 241 6.01 0.32 -13.93
N ALA A 242 7.14 0.14 -13.26
CA ALA A 242 7.61 -1.18 -12.81
C ALA A 242 6.62 -1.81 -11.81
N LEU A 243 6.12 -1.02 -10.87
CA LEU A 243 5.16 -1.45 -9.86
C LEU A 243 3.83 -1.90 -10.49
N ALA A 244 3.31 -1.16 -11.49
CA ALA A 244 2.08 -1.54 -12.20
C ALA A 244 2.20 -2.94 -12.83
N LYS A 245 3.36 -3.27 -13.44
CA LYS A 245 3.63 -4.62 -13.97
C LYS A 245 3.64 -5.68 -12.87
N GLY A 246 4.26 -5.38 -11.73
CA GLY A 246 4.29 -6.31 -10.59
C GLY A 246 2.89 -6.63 -10.05
N PHE A 247 2.02 -5.62 -9.94
CA PHE A 247 0.64 -5.83 -9.54
C PHE A 247 -0.18 -6.57 -10.61
N ALA A 248 0.00 -6.27 -11.89
CA ALA A 248 -0.66 -6.99 -12.96
C ALA A 248 -0.28 -8.49 -12.95
N ASP A 249 0.99 -8.81 -12.74
CA ASP A 249 1.46 -10.19 -12.60
C ASP A 249 0.91 -10.87 -11.35
N SER A 250 0.88 -10.17 -10.21
CA SER A 250 0.34 -10.68 -8.95
C SER A 250 -1.17 -11.00 -9.04
N VAL A 251 -1.93 -10.19 -9.76
CA VAL A 251 -3.37 -10.44 -9.99
C VAL A 251 -3.57 -11.59 -10.97
N LYS A 252 -2.74 -11.68 -12.02
CA LYS A 252 -2.83 -12.71 -13.05
C LYS A 252 -2.40 -14.10 -12.55
N ASN A 253 -1.38 -14.15 -11.71
CA ASN A 253 -0.80 -15.37 -11.16
C ASN A 253 -0.49 -15.19 -9.65
N PRO A 254 -1.51 -15.29 -8.78
CA PRO A 254 -1.32 -15.10 -7.35
C PRO A 254 -0.33 -16.08 -6.70
N GLU A 255 -0.21 -17.30 -7.22
CA GLU A 255 0.74 -18.31 -6.71
C GLU A 255 2.20 -17.85 -6.91
N GLU A 256 2.52 -17.23 -8.04
CA GLU A 256 3.83 -16.63 -8.28
C GLU A 256 4.09 -15.47 -7.31
N GLY A 257 3.05 -14.67 -7.04
CA GLY A 257 3.07 -13.61 -6.03
C GLY A 257 3.41 -14.14 -4.64
N VAL A 258 2.74 -15.20 -4.21
CA VAL A 258 3.00 -15.88 -2.92
C VAL A 258 4.41 -16.45 -2.88
N ALA A 259 4.91 -17.05 -3.97
CA ALA A 259 6.28 -17.53 -4.00
C ALA A 259 7.31 -16.43 -3.77
N ALA A 260 7.07 -15.21 -4.29
CA ALA A 260 7.92 -14.05 -4.01
C ALA A 260 7.87 -13.61 -2.53
N VAL A 261 6.72 -13.72 -1.89
CA VAL A 261 6.55 -13.45 -0.44
C VAL A 261 7.31 -14.49 0.40
N LEU A 262 7.15 -15.77 0.10
CA LEU A 262 7.79 -16.87 0.84
C LEU A 262 9.32 -16.81 0.78
N LYS A 263 9.92 -16.29 -0.29
CA LYS A 263 11.37 -16.03 -0.35
C LYS A 263 11.86 -15.08 0.75
N ARG A 264 10.99 -14.22 1.28
CA ARG A 264 11.33 -13.24 2.34
C ARG A 264 10.95 -13.74 3.72
N ASN A 265 10.02 -14.68 3.78
CA ASN A 265 9.57 -15.27 5.05
C ASN A 265 9.11 -16.72 4.81
N GLU A 266 10.05 -17.65 4.90
CA GLU A 266 9.82 -19.09 4.68
C GLU A 266 8.94 -19.74 5.77
N THR A 267 8.67 -19.05 6.88
CA THR A 267 7.82 -19.56 7.97
C THR A 267 6.33 -19.39 7.72
N LEU A 268 5.95 -18.70 6.64
CA LEU A 268 4.55 -18.47 6.28
C LEU A 268 3.93 -19.72 5.65
N ASP A 269 2.64 -19.89 5.87
CA ASP A 269 1.85 -20.91 5.20
C ASP A 269 1.39 -20.42 3.82
N SER A 270 1.79 -21.14 2.78
CA SER A 270 1.51 -20.77 1.39
C SER A 270 0.01 -20.67 1.08
N ALA A 271 -0.82 -21.55 1.63
CA ALA A 271 -2.26 -21.54 1.37
C ALA A 271 -2.93 -20.32 2.03
N ILE A 272 -2.52 -19.99 3.25
CA ILE A 272 -3.00 -18.80 3.97
C ILE A 272 -2.58 -17.52 3.23
N GLU A 273 -1.34 -17.45 2.76
CA GLU A 273 -0.87 -16.26 2.05
C GLU A 273 -1.52 -16.10 0.67
N LEU A 274 -1.87 -17.21 0.01
CA LEU A 274 -2.65 -17.19 -1.23
C LEU A 274 -4.09 -16.70 -0.98
N GLU A 275 -4.75 -17.18 0.08
CA GLU A 275 -6.06 -16.69 0.48
C GLU A 275 -6.00 -15.19 0.82
N ARG A 276 -4.98 -14.76 1.56
CA ARG A 276 -4.76 -13.36 1.93
C ARG A 276 -4.57 -12.47 0.71
N LEU A 277 -3.74 -12.89 -0.24
CA LEU A 277 -3.52 -12.15 -1.50
C LEU A 277 -4.81 -12.07 -2.33
N ASN A 278 -5.56 -13.16 -2.45
CA ASN A 278 -6.82 -13.18 -3.19
C ASN A 278 -7.87 -12.28 -2.53
N MET A 279 -7.94 -12.24 -1.20
CA MET A 279 -8.78 -11.29 -0.49
C MET A 279 -8.37 -9.84 -0.78
N ALA A 280 -7.09 -9.51 -0.72
CA ALA A 280 -6.61 -8.16 -1.02
C ALA A 280 -6.89 -7.79 -2.49
N ASN A 281 -6.66 -8.69 -3.43
CA ASN A 281 -6.94 -8.47 -4.85
C ASN A 281 -8.41 -8.18 -5.10
N SER A 282 -9.32 -8.95 -4.51
CA SER A 282 -10.77 -8.81 -4.75
C SER A 282 -11.40 -7.66 -3.99
N MET A 283 -10.96 -7.38 -2.76
CA MET A 283 -11.58 -6.39 -1.89
C MET A 283 -11.01 -4.97 -2.08
N ASN A 284 -9.71 -4.85 -2.39
CA ASN A 284 -8.98 -3.58 -2.33
C ASN A 284 -8.43 -3.11 -3.67
N ILE A 285 -7.88 -4.07 -4.46
CA ILE A 285 -7.01 -3.76 -5.60
C ILE A 285 -7.80 -3.76 -6.89
N ARG A 286 -8.47 -4.88 -7.24
CA ARG A 286 -9.22 -5.04 -8.48
C ARG A 286 -10.69 -4.66 -8.29
N THR A 287 -10.94 -3.43 -7.85
CA THR A 287 -12.30 -2.89 -7.71
C THR A 287 -12.91 -2.54 -9.07
N PRO A 288 -14.25 -2.34 -9.16
CA PRO A 288 -14.87 -1.86 -10.40
C PRO A 288 -14.25 -0.57 -10.95
N TYR A 289 -13.89 0.37 -10.06
CA TYR A 289 -13.21 1.60 -10.46
C TYR A 289 -11.85 1.32 -11.12
N VAL A 290 -11.05 0.42 -10.54
CA VAL A 290 -9.71 0.06 -11.07
C VAL A 290 -9.84 -0.70 -12.39
N VAL A 291 -10.82 -1.59 -12.52
CA VAL A 291 -11.08 -2.32 -13.79
C VAL A 291 -11.40 -1.34 -14.92
N GLU A 292 -12.16 -0.28 -14.63
CA GLU A 292 -12.52 0.73 -15.62
C GLU A 292 -11.40 1.75 -15.89
N ASN A 293 -10.70 2.23 -14.84
CA ASN A 293 -9.82 3.39 -14.90
C ASN A 293 -8.32 3.05 -14.82
N GLY A 294 -7.98 1.78 -14.58
CA GLY A 294 -6.62 1.34 -14.26
C GLY A 294 -6.23 1.64 -12.82
N MET A 295 -5.27 0.89 -12.31
CA MET A 295 -4.75 1.04 -10.96
C MET A 295 -3.99 2.36 -10.78
N GLY A 296 -3.90 2.86 -9.57
CA GLY A 296 -3.03 3.98 -9.19
C GLY A 296 -3.70 5.36 -9.16
N GLY A 297 -4.79 5.56 -9.90
CA GLY A 297 -5.53 6.82 -9.91
C GLY A 297 -6.51 6.96 -8.74
N VAL A 298 -6.97 8.18 -8.52
CA VAL A 298 -8.06 8.53 -7.60
C VAL A 298 -9.11 9.35 -8.33
N ASP A 299 -10.36 9.25 -7.91
CA ASP A 299 -11.40 10.22 -8.26
C ASP A 299 -11.20 11.49 -7.40
N PRO A 300 -10.94 12.65 -7.99
CA PRO A 300 -10.68 13.88 -7.24
C PRO A 300 -11.84 14.31 -6.35
N ALA A 301 -13.09 14.06 -6.78
CA ALA A 301 -14.27 14.41 -6.00
C ALA A 301 -14.39 13.52 -4.77
N ARG A 302 -14.15 12.22 -4.91
CA ARG A 302 -14.12 11.27 -3.77
C ARG A 302 -12.97 11.58 -2.81
N LEU A 303 -11.79 11.95 -3.32
CA LEU A 303 -10.64 12.33 -2.47
C LEU A 303 -10.97 13.59 -1.65
N ALA A 304 -11.57 14.59 -2.27
CA ALA A 304 -12.02 15.80 -1.57
C ALA A 304 -13.09 15.50 -0.53
N ALA A 305 -14.08 14.65 -0.85
CA ALA A 305 -15.11 14.21 0.09
C ALA A 305 -14.53 13.43 1.27
N SER A 306 -13.50 12.58 1.04
CA SER A 306 -12.78 11.88 2.10
C SER A 306 -12.12 12.88 3.07
N LEU A 307 -11.46 13.90 2.54
CA LEU A 307 -10.83 14.94 3.37
C LEU A 307 -11.86 15.72 4.20
N GLU A 308 -13.00 16.08 3.61
CA GLU A 308 -14.10 16.76 4.35
C GLU A 308 -14.67 15.85 5.45
N THR A 309 -14.86 14.55 5.18
CA THR A 309 -15.27 13.58 6.20
C THR A 309 -14.29 13.56 7.37
N LEU A 310 -12.98 13.54 7.10
CA LEU A 310 -11.96 13.54 8.14
C LEU A 310 -11.90 14.87 8.89
N LYS A 311 -12.09 16.02 8.21
CA LYS A 311 -12.15 17.34 8.87
C LYS A 311 -13.25 17.37 9.92
N VAL A 312 -14.45 16.94 9.56
CA VAL A 312 -15.60 16.94 10.47
C VAL A 312 -15.41 15.95 11.62
N SER A 313 -14.96 14.73 11.30
CA SER A 313 -14.94 13.62 12.26
C SER A 313 -13.69 13.57 13.15
N MET A 314 -12.57 14.08 12.67
CA MET A 314 -11.29 14.11 13.41
C MET A 314 -10.88 15.50 13.89
N GLY A 315 -11.67 16.52 13.54
CA GLY A 315 -11.35 17.91 13.93
C GLY A 315 -10.08 18.44 13.27
N LEU A 316 -9.84 18.09 11.99
CA LEU A 316 -8.70 18.61 11.26
C LEU A 316 -8.80 20.13 11.13
N LYS A 317 -7.67 20.83 11.13
CA LYS A 317 -7.59 22.29 11.08
C LYS A 317 -7.98 22.88 9.71
N GLY A 318 -8.01 22.05 8.66
CA GLY A 318 -8.28 22.47 7.29
C GLY A 318 -7.08 23.13 6.60
N ASN A 319 -5.87 22.83 7.07
CA ASN A 319 -4.63 23.39 6.54
C ASN A 319 -4.22 22.77 5.19
N VAL A 320 -4.79 21.63 4.84
CA VAL A 320 -4.45 20.87 3.62
C VAL A 320 -5.64 20.75 2.68
N LYS A 321 -5.35 20.76 1.37
CA LYS A 321 -6.31 20.49 0.30
C LYS A 321 -6.01 19.15 -0.34
N ALA A 322 -7.00 18.54 -1.00
CA ALA A 322 -6.87 17.23 -1.63
C ALA A 322 -5.73 17.16 -2.67
N GLU A 323 -5.53 18.24 -3.45
CA GLU A 323 -4.48 18.35 -4.47
C GLU A 323 -3.06 18.39 -3.87
N GLN A 324 -2.94 18.73 -2.59
CA GLN A 324 -1.66 18.71 -1.86
C GLN A 324 -1.33 17.31 -1.36
N VAL A 325 -2.33 16.44 -1.22
CA VAL A 325 -2.18 15.07 -0.70
C VAL A 325 -1.80 14.09 -1.80
N PHE A 326 -2.40 14.22 -2.99
CA PHE A 326 -2.21 13.28 -4.10
C PHE A 326 -1.72 13.99 -5.35
N ASP A 327 -0.69 13.42 -6.00
CA ASP A 327 -0.10 13.94 -7.23
C ASP A 327 -0.16 12.88 -8.34
N ALA A 328 -1.08 13.08 -9.28
CA ALA A 328 -1.29 12.18 -10.42
C ALA A 328 -0.28 12.36 -11.57
N THR A 329 0.60 13.36 -11.52
CA THR A 329 1.52 13.68 -12.64
C THR A 329 2.59 12.62 -12.90
N TYR A 330 2.82 11.74 -11.93
CA TYR A 330 3.75 10.61 -12.04
C TYR A 330 3.11 9.32 -12.57
N LEU A 331 1.78 9.28 -12.70
CA LEU A 331 1.09 8.06 -13.10
C LEU A 331 1.51 7.62 -14.52
N PRO A 332 1.75 6.32 -14.75
CA PRO A 332 1.88 5.74 -16.07
C PRO A 332 0.59 5.96 -16.88
N ALA A 333 0.67 5.82 -18.21
CA ALA A 333 -0.50 5.81 -19.06
C ALA A 333 -1.52 4.77 -18.57
N LYS A 334 -2.82 5.03 -18.81
CA LYS A 334 -3.89 4.15 -18.32
C LYS A 334 -3.68 2.70 -18.73
N GLU A 335 -3.28 2.50 -19.97
CA GLU A 335 -3.06 1.18 -20.59
C GLU A 335 -1.94 0.39 -19.89
N GLU A 336 -0.92 1.08 -19.37
CA GLU A 336 0.22 0.48 -18.66
C GLU A 336 -0.10 0.04 -17.23
N ARG A 337 -1.25 0.46 -16.69
CA ARG A 337 -1.69 0.18 -15.31
C ARG A 337 -3.06 -0.49 -15.22
N MET A 338 -3.54 -1.04 -16.35
CA MET A 338 -4.72 -1.91 -16.37
C MET A 338 -4.38 -3.25 -15.72
N LEU A 339 -5.29 -3.75 -14.89
CA LEU A 339 -5.18 -5.08 -14.28
C LEU A 339 -5.96 -6.10 -15.13
N PRO A 340 -5.46 -7.35 -15.22
CA PRO A 340 -6.12 -8.42 -15.95
C PRO A 340 -7.45 -8.86 -15.30
#